data_a4a403235d0c56a72b74b323017a19b8
#
_entry.id   a4a403235d0c56a72b74b323017a19b8
#
_cell.length_a   1.000
_cell.length_b   1.000
_cell.length_c   1.000
_cell.angle_alpha   90.00
_cell.angle_beta   90.00
_cell.angle_gamma   90.00
#
_symmetry.space_group_name_H-M   'P 1'
#
loop_
_entity.id
_entity.type
_entity.pdbx_description
1 polymer ?
#
loop_
_entity_poly.entity_id
_entity_poly.type
_entity_poly.pdbx_seq_one_letter_code
_entity_poly.pdbx_strand_id
1 'polypeptide(L)'
;MPGEILLEARALSKSYSVSTGAFTQSARRALAVDGVSFALERGETLGIVGESGCGKTTLARMIMRLVEPDSGEINFRGQDWLGARGATLRSLRRRMQMVFQDPIASLNPRMRVGRMVGEPLAIHEPKLSGEERGARTAEILEAVGLGRDAMTRYPHEFSGGQRQRIGIARALILRPELVIADEPVSALDVSVGAQILELLARLQREFSLTLMLISHSLPVVAQLASRVAVMQTGRIVEIGSAEQVLQAPQHSYTQALLAAVPEIPAS
;
A
#
# COMPACT_ATOMS: atom_id res chain seq x y z
N MET A 1 23.08 12.34 -5.35
CA MET A 1 23.53 10.98 -4.99
C MET A 1 22.30 10.10 -5.07
N PRO A 2 22.35 8.87 -5.64
CA PRO A 2 21.23 7.95 -5.54
C PRO A 2 20.90 7.73 -4.06
N GLY A 3 19.60 7.68 -3.74
CA GLY A 3 19.13 7.51 -2.36
C GLY A 3 19.45 6.12 -1.82
N GLU A 4 19.33 5.93 -0.52
CA GLU A 4 19.46 4.61 0.12
C GLU A 4 18.30 3.72 -0.32
N ILE A 5 18.58 2.55 -0.93
CA ILE A 5 17.55 1.58 -1.30
C ILE A 5 16.98 0.96 -0.02
N LEU A 6 15.67 1.17 0.18
CA LEU A 6 14.94 0.59 1.31
C LEU A 6 14.36 -0.78 0.98
N LEU A 7 13.78 -0.93 -0.22
CA LEU A 7 13.21 -2.18 -0.72
C LEU A 7 13.72 -2.45 -2.12
N GLU A 8 14.12 -3.69 -2.36
CA GLU A 8 14.48 -4.18 -3.70
C GLU A 8 13.74 -5.48 -3.97
N ALA A 9 13.04 -5.53 -5.10
CA ALA A 9 12.38 -6.71 -5.63
C ALA A 9 13.09 -7.13 -6.91
N ARG A 10 13.40 -8.44 -7.06
CA ARG A 10 14.10 -8.99 -8.23
C ARG A 10 13.36 -10.19 -8.77
N ALA A 11 12.96 -10.11 -10.03
CA ALA A 11 12.34 -11.18 -10.83
C ALA A 11 11.17 -11.88 -10.10
N LEU A 12 10.34 -11.12 -9.37
CA LEU A 12 9.19 -11.67 -8.63
C LEU A 12 8.17 -12.25 -9.59
N SER A 13 7.76 -13.50 -9.34
CA SER A 13 6.71 -14.14 -10.12
C SER A 13 5.71 -14.85 -9.22
N LYS A 14 4.44 -14.85 -9.64
CA LYS A 14 3.33 -15.53 -8.97
C LYS A 14 2.29 -15.99 -9.96
N SER A 15 1.92 -17.29 -9.86
CA SER A 15 0.85 -17.88 -10.62
C SER A 15 -0.26 -18.42 -9.71
N TYR A 16 -1.48 -18.39 -10.22
CA TYR A 16 -2.63 -19.03 -9.58
C TYR A 16 -3.25 -20.08 -10.50
N SER A 17 -3.72 -21.18 -9.91
CA SER A 17 -4.48 -22.19 -10.65
C SER A 17 -5.89 -21.65 -10.93
N VAL A 18 -6.24 -21.53 -12.20
CA VAL A 18 -7.60 -21.18 -12.62
C VAL A 18 -8.32 -22.46 -13.00
N SER A 19 -9.34 -22.84 -12.21
CA SER A 19 -10.22 -23.97 -12.55
C SER A 19 -11.17 -23.54 -13.65
N THR A 20 -10.99 -24.07 -14.86
CA THR A 20 -11.90 -23.88 -16.00
C THR A 20 -12.98 -24.97 -15.99
N GLY A 21 -13.97 -24.85 -15.11
CA GLY A 21 -15.18 -25.69 -15.12
C GLY A 21 -15.01 -27.09 -14.50
N ALA A 22 -16.15 -27.68 -14.07
CA ALA A 22 -16.22 -28.92 -13.30
C ALA A 22 -15.84 -30.21 -14.09
N PHE A 23 -15.45 -30.11 -15.37
CA PHE A 23 -15.24 -31.27 -16.25
C PHE A 23 -13.88 -31.31 -16.98
N THR A 24 -12.98 -30.34 -16.78
CA THR A 24 -11.64 -30.34 -17.43
C THR A 24 -10.53 -30.47 -16.38
N GLN A 25 -9.80 -31.60 -16.43
CA GLN A 25 -8.67 -31.91 -15.54
C GLN A 25 -7.39 -31.06 -15.77
N SER A 26 -7.38 -30.07 -16.65
CA SER A 26 -6.24 -29.20 -16.86
C SER A 26 -6.42 -27.89 -16.12
N ALA A 27 -5.85 -27.80 -14.93
CA ALA A 27 -5.69 -26.51 -14.23
C ALA A 27 -4.77 -25.59 -15.05
N ARG A 28 -5.34 -24.59 -15.71
CA ARG A 28 -4.55 -23.55 -16.40
C ARG A 28 -3.93 -22.65 -15.34
N ARG A 29 -2.62 -22.45 -15.37
CA ARG A 29 -1.95 -21.47 -14.51
C ARG A 29 -2.04 -20.10 -15.17
N ALA A 30 -2.58 -19.12 -14.43
CA ALA A 30 -2.54 -17.70 -14.83
C ALA A 30 -1.43 -17.00 -14.06
N LEU A 31 -0.48 -16.40 -14.76
CA LEU A 31 0.56 -15.57 -14.17
C LEU A 31 -0.06 -14.24 -13.74
N ALA A 32 -0.12 -13.99 -12.44
CA ALA A 32 -0.59 -12.73 -11.89
C ALA A 32 0.55 -11.71 -11.77
N VAL A 33 1.78 -12.18 -11.54
CA VAL A 33 3.01 -11.38 -11.54
C VAL A 33 4.07 -12.19 -12.29
N ASP A 34 4.80 -11.56 -13.19
CA ASP A 34 5.72 -12.21 -14.11
C ASP A 34 7.04 -11.44 -14.23
N GLY A 35 8.05 -11.90 -13.48
CA GLY A 35 9.42 -11.38 -13.52
C GLY A 35 9.57 -9.92 -13.07
N VAL A 36 8.71 -9.42 -12.18
CA VAL A 36 8.72 -8.00 -11.76
C VAL A 36 9.97 -7.69 -10.94
N SER A 37 10.67 -6.61 -11.36
CA SER A 37 11.85 -6.08 -10.68
C SER A 37 11.75 -4.58 -10.53
N PHE A 38 12.03 -4.06 -9.32
CA PHE A 38 12.15 -2.62 -9.05
C PHE A 38 12.88 -2.40 -7.73
N ALA A 39 13.36 -1.16 -7.55
CA ALA A 39 13.89 -0.68 -6.28
C ALA A 39 13.10 0.54 -5.81
N LEU A 40 12.99 0.69 -4.50
CA LEU A 40 12.31 1.80 -3.82
C LEU A 40 13.30 2.45 -2.85
N GLU A 41 13.58 3.72 -3.06
CA GLU A 41 14.50 4.50 -2.23
C GLU A 41 13.81 4.99 -0.95
N ARG A 42 14.59 5.22 0.10
CA ARG A 42 14.08 5.76 1.37
C ARG A 42 13.48 7.16 1.16
N GLY A 43 12.25 7.37 1.70
CA GLY A 43 11.53 8.63 1.57
C GLY A 43 10.87 8.86 0.21
N GLU A 44 11.03 7.93 -0.74
CA GLU A 44 10.40 7.99 -2.05
C GLU A 44 8.92 7.61 -1.97
N THR A 45 8.13 8.14 -2.91
CA THR A 45 6.79 7.60 -3.23
C THR A 45 6.81 6.99 -4.61
N LEU A 46 6.71 5.66 -4.69
CA LEU A 46 6.57 4.91 -5.94
C LEU A 46 5.10 4.61 -6.20
N GLY A 47 4.55 5.12 -7.30
CA GLY A 47 3.23 4.78 -7.78
C GLY A 47 3.25 3.52 -8.65
N ILE A 48 2.39 2.54 -8.36
CA ILE A 48 2.15 1.38 -9.22
C ILE A 48 0.79 1.53 -9.87
N VAL A 49 0.74 1.67 -11.19
CA VAL A 49 -0.51 1.90 -11.93
C VAL A 49 -0.74 0.82 -12.99
N GLY A 50 -1.99 0.67 -13.41
CA GLY A 50 -2.42 -0.27 -14.44
C GLY A 50 -3.87 -0.68 -14.26
N GLU A 51 -4.46 -1.35 -15.25
CA GLU A 51 -5.84 -1.80 -15.22
C GLU A 51 -6.16 -2.73 -14.05
N SER A 52 -7.45 -2.86 -13.72
CA SER A 52 -7.90 -3.83 -12.72
C SER A 52 -7.52 -5.24 -13.14
N GLY A 53 -7.02 -6.03 -12.19
CA GLY A 53 -6.59 -7.41 -12.46
C GLY A 53 -5.20 -7.58 -13.08
N CYS A 54 -4.44 -6.52 -13.38
CA CYS A 54 -3.10 -6.64 -13.97
C CYS A 54 -2.00 -7.16 -12.99
N GLY A 55 -2.33 -7.41 -11.71
CA GLY A 55 -1.42 -8.01 -10.73
C GLY A 55 -0.92 -7.11 -9.60
N LYS A 56 -1.29 -5.82 -9.54
CA LYS A 56 -0.82 -4.83 -8.55
C LYS A 56 -1.03 -5.27 -7.08
N THR A 57 -2.25 -5.66 -6.73
CA THR A 57 -2.57 -6.15 -5.37
C THR A 57 -1.83 -7.45 -5.04
N THR A 58 -1.61 -8.33 -6.04
CA THR A 58 -0.79 -9.53 -5.85
C THR A 58 0.65 -9.16 -5.54
N LEU A 59 1.23 -8.21 -6.29
CA LEU A 59 2.57 -7.68 -6.04
C LEU A 59 2.69 -7.08 -4.62
N ALA A 60 1.73 -6.24 -4.21
CA ALA A 60 1.67 -5.71 -2.84
C ALA A 60 1.65 -6.80 -1.78
N ARG A 61 0.81 -7.82 -1.96
CA ARG A 61 0.70 -8.96 -1.03
C ARG A 61 1.97 -9.80 -0.98
N MET A 62 2.69 -9.95 -2.10
CA MET A 62 4.00 -10.62 -2.13
C MET A 62 5.04 -9.81 -1.33
N ILE A 63 5.11 -8.50 -1.53
CA ILE A 63 6.03 -7.62 -0.79
C ILE A 63 5.70 -7.65 0.71
N MET A 64 4.43 -7.61 1.09
CA MET A 64 3.99 -7.75 2.49
C MET A 64 4.16 -9.18 3.04
N ARG A 65 4.53 -10.13 2.17
CA ARG A 65 4.62 -11.55 2.51
C ARG A 65 3.31 -12.10 3.11
N LEU A 66 2.20 -11.64 2.54
CA LEU A 66 0.85 -12.19 2.73
C LEU A 66 0.59 -13.33 1.74
N VAL A 67 1.32 -13.31 0.62
CA VAL A 67 1.38 -14.36 -0.39
C VAL A 67 2.85 -14.63 -0.69
N GLU A 68 3.29 -15.87 -0.62
CA GLU A 68 4.65 -16.24 -1.00
C GLU A 68 4.80 -16.20 -2.53
N PRO A 69 5.86 -15.58 -3.09
CA PRO A 69 6.16 -15.63 -4.52
C PRO A 69 6.50 -17.07 -4.93
N ASP A 70 6.28 -17.41 -6.20
CA ASP A 70 6.71 -18.69 -6.77
C ASP A 70 8.22 -18.65 -7.10
N SER A 71 8.76 -17.46 -7.43
CA SER A 71 10.19 -17.21 -7.66
C SER A 71 10.52 -15.73 -7.45
N GLY A 72 11.82 -15.43 -7.37
CA GLY A 72 12.38 -14.11 -7.19
C GLY A 72 12.83 -13.83 -5.76
N GLU A 73 13.33 -12.63 -5.54
CA GLU A 73 13.93 -12.19 -4.27
C GLU A 73 13.35 -10.85 -3.82
N ILE A 74 13.27 -10.67 -2.52
CA ILE A 74 12.94 -9.38 -1.91
C ILE A 74 14.00 -9.08 -0.84
N ASN A 75 14.67 -7.95 -0.97
CA ASN A 75 15.56 -7.40 0.04
C ASN A 75 14.89 -6.16 0.66
N PHE A 76 14.78 -6.17 1.99
CA PHE A 76 14.30 -5.03 2.74
C PHE A 76 15.36 -4.58 3.73
N ARG A 77 15.83 -3.33 3.62
CA ARG A 77 16.95 -2.81 4.41
C ARG A 77 18.24 -3.64 4.26
N GLY A 78 18.51 -4.12 3.06
CA GLY A 78 19.67 -4.97 2.80
C GLY A 78 19.58 -6.39 3.38
N GLN A 79 18.42 -6.80 3.91
CA GLN A 79 18.20 -8.14 4.47
C GLN A 79 17.27 -8.95 3.57
N ASP A 80 17.56 -10.25 3.43
CA ASP A 80 16.67 -11.18 2.75
C ASP A 80 15.32 -11.26 3.49
N TRP A 81 14.30 -10.61 2.90
CA TRP A 81 12.97 -10.54 3.46
C TRP A 81 12.22 -11.87 3.40
N LEU A 82 12.40 -12.63 2.33
CA LEU A 82 11.73 -13.92 2.14
C LEU A 82 12.32 -15.01 3.04
N GLY A 83 13.63 -14.97 3.27
CA GLY A 83 14.31 -15.89 4.17
C GLY A 83 14.14 -15.59 5.65
N ALA A 84 13.74 -14.36 6.03
CA ALA A 84 13.59 -13.98 7.43
C ALA A 84 12.58 -14.86 8.18
N ARG A 85 12.91 -15.25 9.44
CA ARG A 85 12.08 -16.09 10.31
C ARG A 85 12.08 -15.56 11.76
N GLY A 86 11.14 -16.02 12.56
CA GLY A 86 11.10 -15.77 14.01
C GLY A 86 11.16 -14.30 14.39
N ALA A 87 12.09 -13.94 15.28
CA ALA A 87 12.26 -12.58 15.80
C ALA A 87 12.65 -11.57 14.72
N THR A 88 13.50 -11.97 13.76
CA THR A 88 13.92 -11.13 12.62
C THR A 88 12.71 -10.75 11.77
N LEU A 89 11.90 -11.71 11.38
CA LEU A 89 10.66 -11.45 10.61
C LEU A 89 9.70 -10.52 11.38
N ARG A 90 9.53 -10.74 12.69
CA ARG A 90 8.69 -9.89 13.53
C ARG A 90 9.22 -8.45 13.58
N SER A 91 10.53 -8.26 13.70
CA SER A 91 11.17 -6.94 13.70
C SER A 91 10.99 -6.22 12.36
N LEU A 92 11.14 -6.92 11.23
CA LEU A 92 10.98 -6.36 9.89
C LEU A 92 9.51 -6.02 9.60
N ARG A 93 8.55 -6.88 9.99
CA ARG A 93 7.11 -6.62 9.84
C ARG A 93 6.65 -5.34 10.54
N ARG A 94 7.25 -4.98 11.68
CA ARG A 94 6.98 -3.72 12.36
C ARG A 94 7.29 -2.51 11.49
N ARG A 95 8.29 -2.63 10.61
CA ARG A 95 8.81 -1.52 9.78
C ARG A 95 8.13 -1.40 8.43
N MET A 96 7.31 -2.37 8.06
CA MET A 96 6.57 -2.40 6.81
C MET A 96 5.09 -2.64 7.12
N GLN A 97 4.24 -1.71 6.73
CA GLN A 97 2.81 -1.77 7.03
C GLN A 97 1.98 -1.55 5.77
N MET A 98 0.70 -1.92 5.82
CA MET A 98 -0.20 -1.82 4.68
C MET A 98 -1.50 -1.11 5.03
N VAL A 99 -1.94 -0.22 4.16
CA VAL A 99 -3.29 0.34 4.11
C VAL A 99 -4.05 -0.43 3.04
N PHE A 100 -5.12 -1.11 3.44
CA PHE A 100 -5.89 -1.98 2.55
C PHE A 100 -6.94 -1.20 1.76
N GLN A 101 -7.30 -1.73 0.60
CA GLN A 101 -8.29 -1.20 -0.33
C GLN A 101 -9.68 -1.01 0.30
N ASP A 102 -10.15 -2.00 1.06
CA ASP A 102 -11.45 -1.97 1.72
C ASP A 102 -11.29 -1.66 3.23
N PRO A 103 -11.58 -0.42 3.66
CA PRO A 103 -11.50 -0.07 5.07
C PRO A 103 -12.53 -0.82 5.92
N ILE A 104 -13.68 -1.25 5.34
CA ILE A 104 -14.72 -1.95 6.08
C ILE A 104 -14.26 -3.38 6.38
N ALA A 105 -13.78 -4.10 5.38
CA ALA A 105 -13.29 -5.47 5.55
C ALA A 105 -12.02 -5.54 6.42
N SER A 106 -11.23 -4.46 6.47
CA SER A 106 -9.99 -4.41 7.23
C SER A 106 -10.17 -4.10 8.72
N LEU A 107 -11.33 -3.60 9.14
CA LEU A 107 -11.63 -3.19 10.52
C LEU A 107 -12.57 -4.19 11.19
N ASN A 108 -12.20 -4.66 12.40
CA ASN A 108 -13.07 -5.55 13.18
C ASN A 108 -14.26 -4.75 13.73
N PRO A 109 -15.53 -5.00 13.27
CA PRO A 109 -16.68 -4.21 13.66
C PRO A 109 -17.06 -4.37 15.15
N ARG A 110 -16.54 -5.42 15.83
CA ARG A 110 -16.81 -5.71 17.26
C ARG A 110 -15.77 -5.13 18.18
N MET A 111 -14.77 -4.42 17.65
CA MET A 111 -13.68 -3.85 18.45
C MET A 111 -13.74 -2.33 18.42
N ARG A 112 -13.53 -1.68 19.57
CA ARG A 112 -13.42 -0.21 19.62
C ARG A 112 -12.18 0.26 18.90
N VAL A 113 -12.27 1.43 18.27
CA VAL A 113 -11.19 2.01 17.45
C VAL A 113 -9.89 2.13 18.22
N GLY A 114 -9.91 2.63 19.46
CA GLY A 114 -8.70 2.76 20.28
C GLY A 114 -7.97 1.44 20.50
N ARG A 115 -8.73 0.34 20.77
CA ARG A 115 -8.13 -0.99 20.91
C ARG A 115 -7.56 -1.50 19.58
N MET A 116 -8.28 -1.29 18.49
CA MET A 116 -7.88 -1.76 17.16
C MET A 116 -6.62 -1.05 16.63
N VAL A 117 -6.56 0.28 16.78
CA VAL A 117 -5.39 1.07 16.37
C VAL A 117 -4.20 0.80 17.29
N GLY A 118 -4.42 0.57 18.59
CA GLY A 118 -3.37 0.26 19.57
C GLY A 118 -2.91 -1.20 19.58
N GLU A 119 -3.61 -2.12 18.90
CA GLU A 119 -3.27 -3.55 18.88
C GLU A 119 -1.84 -3.84 18.38
N PRO A 120 -1.33 -3.20 17.30
CA PRO A 120 0.04 -3.39 16.87
C PRO A 120 1.08 -3.05 17.96
N LEU A 121 0.83 -2.03 18.78
CA LEU A 121 1.70 -1.71 19.93
C LEU A 121 1.71 -2.85 20.96
N ALA A 122 0.55 -3.44 21.26
CA ALA A 122 0.48 -4.56 22.19
C ALA A 122 1.27 -5.78 21.70
N ILE A 123 1.31 -5.99 20.37
CA ILE A 123 2.02 -7.10 19.75
C ILE A 123 3.54 -6.83 19.67
N HIS A 124 3.93 -5.64 19.24
CA HIS A 124 5.34 -5.34 18.92
C HIS A 124 6.10 -4.65 20.05
N GLU A 125 5.39 -3.99 20.97
CA GLU A 125 5.93 -3.28 22.12
C GLU A 125 5.22 -3.72 23.43
N PRO A 126 5.29 -5.02 23.80
CA PRO A 126 4.50 -5.55 24.94
C PRO A 126 4.88 -4.97 26.30
N LYS A 127 6.03 -4.28 26.40
CA LYS A 127 6.48 -3.61 27.62
C LYS A 127 5.79 -2.27 27.89
N LEU A 128 5.13 -1.68 26.88
CA LEU A 128 4.38 -0.44 27.07
C LEU A 128 3.19 -0.67 28.00
N SER A 129 3.00 0.24 28.95
CA SER A 129 1.81 0.27 29.81
C SER A 129 0.54 0.52 28.99
N GLY A 130 -0.62 0.26 29.59
CA GLY A 130 -1.91 0.59 28.97
C GLY A 130 -2.08 2.09 28.73
N GLU A 131 -1.57 2.92 29.63
CA GLU A 131 -1.62 4.37 29.54
C GLU A 131 -0.75 4.89 28.38
N GLU A 132 0.51 4.43 28.26
CA GLU A 132 1.40 4.80 27.15
C GLU A 132 0.84 4.39 25.80
N ARG A 133 0.26 3.18 25.69
CA ARG A 133 -0.42 2.73 24.46
C ARG A 133 -1.62 3.62 24.14
N GLY A 134 -2.41 3.97 25.16
CA GLY A 134 -3.55 4.89 25.03
C GLY A 134 -3.11 6.26 24.51
N ALA A 135 -2.06 6.83 25.09
CA ALA A 135 -1.53 8.13 24.69
C ALA A 135 -1.04 8.14 23.22
N ARG A 136 -0.24 7.13 22.83
CA ARG A 136 0.22 7.00 21.41
C ARG A 136 -0.93 6.76 20.45
N THR A 137 -1.96 6.02 20.89
CA THR A 137 -3.15 5.78 20.06
C THR A 137 -3.95 7.06 19.86
N ALA A 138 -4.09 7.89 20.88
CA ALA A 138 -4.74 9.18 20.76
C ALA A 138 -3.95 10.12 19.85
N GLU A 139 -2.61 10.18 19.99
CA GLU A 139 -1.72 10.99 19.15
C GLU A 139 -1.87 10.64 17.67
N ILE A 140 -1.83 9.35 17.30
CA ILE A 140 -1.93 8.96 15.88
C ILE A 140 -3.35 9.19 15.32
N LEU A 141 -4.39 9.05 16.13
CA LEU A 141 -5.75 9.39 15.71
C LEU A 141 -5.90 10.90 15.45
N GLU A 142 -5.33 11.74 16.30
CA GLU A 142 -5.27 13.19 16.06
C GLU A 142 -4.47 13.53 14.79
N ALA A 143 -3.34 12.85 14.55
CA ALA A 143 -2.53 13.04 13.35
C ALA A 143 -3.30 12.72 12.05
N VAL A 144 -4.24 11.76 12.07
CA VAL A 144 -5.11 11.49 10.92
C VAL A 144 -6.39 12.33 10.90
N GLY A 145 -6.52 13.31 11.82
CA GLY A 145 -7.66 14.23 11.87
C GLY A 145 -8.91 13.63 12.52
N LEU A 146 -8.74 12.67 13.44
CA LEU A 146 -9.81 12.13 14.29
C LEU A 146 -9.58 12.58 15.74
N GLY A 147 -10.67 12.95 16.43
CA GLY A 147 -10.59 13.35 17.83
C GLY A 147 -10.33 12.16 18.78
N ARG A 148 -9.93 12.46 20.02
CA ARG A 148 -9.72 11.42 21.08
C ARG A 148 -10.97 10.61 21.40
N ASP A 149 -12.16 11.19 21.23
CA ASP A 149 -13.44 10.52 21.37
C ASP A 149 -13.59 9.30 20.46
N ALA A 150 -12.91 9.30 19.30
CA ALA A 150 -12.86 8.17 18.39
C ALA A 150 -12.38 6.88 19.07
N MET A 151 -11.54 6.96 20.10
CA MET A 151 -11.00 5.78 20.81
C MET A 151 -12.08 4.88 21.40
N THR A 152 -13.19 5.45 21.84
CA THR A 152 -14.28 4.73 22.55
C THR A 152 -15.36 4.22 21.63
N ARG A 153 -15.37 4.67 20.38
CA ARG A 153 -16.39 4.37 19.36
C ARG A 153 -16.05 3.12 18.56
N TYR A 154 -17.05 2.59 17.87
CA TYR A 154 -16.92 1.42 16.99
C TYR A 154 -16.82 1.84 15.53
N PRO A 155 -16.20 1.04 14.64
CA PRO A 155 -16.01 1.39 13.21
C PRO A 155 -17.31 1.75 12.49
N HIS A 156 -18.44 1.12 12.82
CA HIS A 156 -19.71 1.38 12.17
C HIS A 156 -20.29 2.77 12.46
N GLU A 157 -19.79 3.49 13.47
CA GLU A 157 -20.19 4.85 13.82
C GLU A 157 -19.44 5.93 13.01
N PHE A 158 -18.59 5.52 12.05
CA PHE A 158 -17.76 6.42 11.24
C PHE A 158 -18.15 6.36 9.77
N SER A 159 -17.97 7.49 9.05
CA SER A 159 -18.10 7.54 7.59
C SER A 159 -17.01 6.72 6.89
N GLY A 160 -17.15 6.46 5.59
CA GLY A 160 -16.15 5.75 4.79
C GLY A 160 -14.75 6.38 4.87
N GLY A 161 -14.67 7.70 4.69
CA GLY A 161 -13.41 8.44 4.80
C GLY A 161 -12.81 8.41 6.20
N GLN A 162 -13.64 8.48 7.24
CA GLN A 162 -13.17 8.33 8.63
C GLN A 162 -12.66 6.92 8.91
N ARG A 163 -13.32 5.87 8.39
CA ARG A 163 -12.81 4.48 8.49
C ARG A 163 -11.47 4.32 7.78
N GLN A 164 -11.28 4.96 6.63
CA GLN A 164 -9.99 4.97 5.94
C GLN A 164 -8.91 5.65 6.79
N ARG A 165 -9.21 6.77 7.46
CA ARG A 165 -8.30 7.43 8.41
C ARG A 165 -7.94 6.51 9.58
N ILE A 166 -8.88 5.71 10.11
CA ILE A 166 -8.62 4.69 11.14
C ILE A 166 -7.65 3.61 10.59
N GLY A 167 -7.85 3.13 9.37
CA GLY A 167 -6.94 2.19 8.71
C GLY A 167 -5.52 2.73 8.55
N ILE A 168 -5.39 4.00 8.15
CA ILE A 168 -4.11 4.72 8.06
C ILE A 168 -3.48 4.86 9.45
N ALA A 169 -4.22 5.27 10.47
CA ALA A 169 -3.72 5.38 11.84
C ALA A 169 -3.16 4.04 12.35
N ARG A 170 -3.89 2.94 12.11
CA ARG A 170 -3.44 1.58 12.47
C ARG A 170 -2.14 1.17 11.77
N ALA A 171 -1.98 1.53 10.51
CA ALA A 171 -0.75 1.26 9.77
C ALA A 171 0.43 2.09 10.31
N LEU A 172 0.19 3.33 10.75
CA LEU A 172 1.25 4.26 11.16
C LEU A 172 1.63 4.21 12.63
N ILE A 173 0.84 3.56 13.49
CA ILE A 173 1.05 3.54 14.95
C ILE A 173 2.43 3.02 15.37
N LEU A 174 3.02 2.12 14.57
CA LEU A 174 4.36 1.56 14.78
C LEU A 174 5.48 2.42 14.22
N ARG A 175 5.18 3.57 13.61
CA ARG A 175 6.15 4.42 12.88
C ARG A 175 6.95 3.59 11.86
N PRO A 176 6.29 2.96 10.87
CA PRO A 176 6.96 2.13 9.87
C PRO A 176 7.87 2.96 8.96
N GLU A 177 8.84 2.30 8.32
CA GLU A 177 9.70 2.91 7.31
C GLU A 177 9.07 2.84 5.90
N LEU A 178 8.27 1.79 5.66
CA LEU A 178 7.54 1.59 4.40
C LEU A 178 6.06 1.39 4.66
N VAL A 179 5.23 2.12 3.93
CA VAL A 179 3.78 1.91 3.87
C VAL A 179 3.39 1.56 2.44
N ILE A 180 2.66 0.46 2.28
CA ILE A 180 2.03 0.09 1.01
C ILE A 180 0.55 0.47 1.11
N ALA A 181 0.11 1.40 0.27
CA ALA A 181 -1.28 1.82 0.18
C ALA A 181 -1.91 1.20 -1.08
N ASP A 182 -2.71 0.16 -0.88
CA ASP A 182 -3.38 -0.57 -1.97
C ASP A 182 -4.76 0.05 -2.21
N GLU A 183 -4.88 0.82 -3.29
CA GLU A 183 -6.09 1.53 -3.71
C GLU A 183 -6.78 2.32 -2.58
N PRO A 184 -6.07 3.20 -1.85
CA PRO A 184 -6.54 3.78 -0.59
C PRO A 184 -7.78 4.68 -0.72
N VAL A 185 -8.19 5.02 -1.94
CA VAL A 185 -9.31 5.95 -2.21
C VAL A 185 -10.37 5.36 -3.15
N SER A 186 -10.21 4.12 -3.63
CA SER A 186 -11.08 3.53 -4.67
C SER A 186 -12.55 3.35 -4.25
N ALA A 187 -12.81 3.20 -2.95
CA ALA A 187 -14.15 3.02 -2.37
C ALA A 187 -14.77 4.33 -1.84
N LEU A 188 -14.15 5.48 -2.11
CA LEU A 188 -14.56 6.79 -1.60
C LEU A 188 -15.02 7.67 -2.75
N ASP A 189 -15.90 8.65 -2.44
CA ASP A 189 -16.20 9.70 -3.38
C ASP A 189 -14.98 10.59 -3.66
N VAL A 190 -15.00 11.33 -4.77
CA VAL A 190 -13.85 12.11 -5.28
C VAL A 190 -13.34 13.11 -4.25
N SER A 191 -14.25 13.81 -3.56
CA SER A 191 -13.87 14.86 -2.60
C SER A 191 -13.22 14.30 -1.35
N VAL A 192 -13.75 13.21 -0.82
CA VAL A 192 -13.16 12.50 0.33
C VAL A 192 -11.87 11.82 -0.06
N GLY A 193 -11.80 11.26 -1.28
CA GLY A 193 -10.58 10.68 -1.84
C GLY A 193 -9.43 11.69 -1.88
N ALA A 194 -9.68 12.91 -2.37
CA ALA A 194 -8.70 13.99 -2.39
C ALA A 194 -8.17 14.31 -0.98
N GLN A 195 -9.04 14.39 0.03
CA GLN A 195 -8.65 14.63 1.42
C GLN A 195 -7.77 13.50 2.00
N ILE A 196 -8.01 12.25 1.59
CA ILE A 196 -7.17 11.11 2.00
C ILE A 196 -5.79 11.17 1.34
N LEU A 197 -5.72 11.58 0.07
CA LEU A 197 -4.43 11.76 -0.62
C LEU A 197 -3.62 12.90 -0.01
N GLU A 198 -4.24 14.04 0.28
CA GLU A 198 -3.60 15.14 1.02
C GLU A 198 -3.09 14.70 2.40
N LEU A 199 -3.90 13.91 3.13
CA LEU A 199 -3.51 13.33 4.41
C LEU A 199 -2.26 12.45 4.25
N LEU A 200 -2.25 11.54 3.27
CA LEU A 200 -1.09 10.67 3.01
C LEU A 200 0.16 11.48 2.64
N ALA A 201 0.02 12.54 1.79
CA ALA A 201 1.12 13.44 1.44
C ALA A 201 1.70 14.15 2.66
N ARG A 202 0.83 14.64 3.56
CA ARG A 202 1.24 15.31 4.80
C ARG A 202 1.97 14.33 5.72
N LEU A 203 1.39 13.14 5.97
CA LEU A 203 1.97 12.13 6.84
C LEU A 203 3.29 11.57 6.28
N GLN A 204 3.41 11.45 4.96
CA GLN A 204 4.63 11.02 4.29
C GLN A 204 5.78 11.99 4.61
N ARG A 205 5.55 13.31 4.52
CA ARG A 205 6.55 14.32 4.88
C ARG A 205 6.83 14.37 6.38
N GLU A 206 5.78 14.39 7.21
CA GLU A 206 5.89 14.52 8.67
C GLU A 206 6.64 13.35 9.31
N PHE A 207 6.40 12.13 8.83
CA PHE A 207 7.02 10.91 9.35
C PHE A 207 8.18 10.39 8.50
N SER A 208 8.58 11.12 7.44
CA SER A 208 9.62 10.71 6.50
C SER A 208 9.39 9.30 5.96
N LEU A 209 8.13 8.98 5.60
CA LEU A 209 7.74 7.65 5.15
C LEU A 209 8.21 7.39 3.72
N THR A 210 8.59 6.15 3.47
CA THR A 210 8.64 5.61 2.11
C THR A 210 7.26 5.05 1.78
N LEU A 211 6.71 5.39 0.61
CA LEU A 211 5.36 5.01 0.23
C LEU A 211 5.35 4.23 -1.09
N MET A 212 4.67 3.10 -1.13
CA MET A 212 4.28 2.44 -2.36
C MET A 212 2.76 2.60 -2.54
N LEU A 213 2.36 3.42 -3.51
CA LEU A 213 0.96 3.74 -3.78
C LEU A 213 0.47 2.92 -4.97
N ILE A 214 -0.50 2.06 -4.74
CA ILE A 214 -1.15 1.28 -5.81
C ILE A 214 -2.47 1.92 -6.16
N SER A 215 -2.69 2.17 -7.45
CA SER A 215 -3.94 2.70 -7.97
C SER A 215 -4.19 2.25 -9.41
N HIS A 216 -5.45 2.21 -9.81
CA HIS A 216 -5.81 2.13 -11.22
C HIS A 216 -5.97 3.53 -11.86
N SER A 217 -5.87 4.59 -11.05
CA SER A 217 -6.04 5.98 -11.48
C SER A 217 -4.70 6.70 -11.55
N LEU A 218 -4.26 7.05 -12.76
CA LEU A 218 -3.07 7.87 -12.99
C LEU A 218 -3.13 9.24 -12.30
N PRO A 219 -4.25 9.99 -12.34
CA PRO A 219 -4.36 11.25 -11.61
C PRO A 219 -4.12 11.14 -10.10
N VAL A 220 -4.56 10.02 -9.48
CA VAL A 220 -4.31 9.75 -8.06
C VAL A 220 -2.82 9.60 -7.77
N VAL A 221 -2.12 8.86 -8.62
CA VAL A 221 -0.69 8.62 -8.47
C VAL A 221 0.13 9.88 -8.76
N ALA A 222 -0.28 10.66 -9.76
CA ALA A 222 0.38 11.92 -10.13
C ALA A 222 0.46 12.94 -8.97
N GLN A 223 -0.48 12.88 -8.02
CA GLN A 223 -0.50 13.81 -6.88
C GLN A 223 0.57 13.51 -5.82
N LEU A 224 1.06 12.27 -5.74
CA LEU A 224 1.89 11.81 -4.64
C LEU A 224 3.21 11.19 -5.08
N ALA A 225 3.22 10.53 -6.23
CA ALA A 225 4.36 9.74 -6.65
C ALA A 225 5.49 10.60 -7.25
N SER A 226 6.72 10.35 -6.80
CA SER A 226 7.93 10.86 -7.43
C SER A 226 8.36 10.00 -8.63
N ARG A 227 8.10 8.69 -8.57
CA ARG A 227 8.28 7.74 -9.66
C ARG A 227 7.03 6.91 -9.88
N VAL A 228 6.83 6.46 -11.11
CA VAL A 228 5.68 5.64 -11.51
C VAL A 228 6.18 4.39 -12.23
N ALA A 229 5.63 3.25 -11.85
CA ALA A 229 5.76 1.99 -12.56
C ALA A 229 4.39 1.61 -13.14
N VAL A 230 4.33 1.43 -14.45
CA VAL A 230 3.12 1.01 -15.16
C VAL A 230 3.12 -0.50 -15.31
N MET A 231 2.06 -1.14 -14.83
CA MET A 231 1.93 -2.59 -14.82
C MET A 231 0.85 -3.06 -15.79
N GLN A 232 1.20 -3.98 -16.67
CA GLN A 232 0.29 -4.63 -17.62
C GLN A 232 0.49 -6.13 -17.59
N THR A 233 -0.58 -6.90 -17.47
CA THR A 233 -0.58 -8.38 -17.54
C THR A 233 0.55 -9.02 -16.72
N GLY A 234 0.70 -8.60 -15.47
CA GLY A 234 1.69 -9.14 -14.52
C GLY A 234 3.09 -8.56 -14.62
N ARG A 235 3.40 -7.70 -15.59
CA ARG A 235 4.74 -7.14 -15.84
C ARG A 235 4.77 -5.63 -15.65
N ILE A 236 5.90 -5.09 -15.22
CA ILE A 236 6.18 -3.66 -15.33
C ILE A 236 6.62 -3.41 -16.77
N VAL A 237 5.85 -2.62 -17.53
CA VAL A 237 6.11 -2.28 -18.91
C VAL A 237 6.83 -0.95 -19.08
N GLU A 238 6.70 -0.06 -18.10
CA GLU A 238 7.39 1.22 -18.05
C GLU A 238 7.61 1.63 -16.58
N ILE A 239 8.78 2.20 -16.29
CA ILE A 239 9.10 2.78 -14.97
C ILE A 239 10.00 4.00 -15.17
N GLY A 240 9.67 5.11 -14.53
CA GLY A 240 10.42 6.35 -14.64
C GLY A 240 9.99 7.38 -13.61
N SER A 241 10.53 8.61 -13.72
CA SER A 241 9.98 9.73 -12.93
C SER A 241 8.50 9.94 -13.28
N ALA A 242 7.73 10.44 -12.32
CA ALA A 242 6.30 10.73 -12.57
C ALA A 242 6.14 11.67 -13.79
N GLU A 243 7.00 12.68 -13.90
CA GLU A 243 7.01 13.60 -15.03
C GLU A 243 7.22 12.87 -16.38
N GLN A 244 8.24 12.01 -16.48
CA GLN A 244 8.50 11.25 -17.70
C GLN A 244 7.34 10.36 -18.12
N VAL A 245 6.83 9.57 -17.18
CA VAL A 245 5.76 8.60 -17.47
C VAL A 245 4.44 9.29 -17.81
N LEU A 246 4.15 10.45 -17.20
CA LEU A 246 2.89 11.16 -17.39
C LEU A 246 2.91 12.12 -18.59
N GLN A 247 4.06 12.74 -18.90
CA GLN A 247 4.16 13.75 -19.97
C GLN A 247 4.79 13.21 -21.26
N ALA A 248 5.68 12.22 -21.16
CA ALA A 248 6.40 11.65 -22.31
C ALA A 248 6.47 10.12 -22.25
N PRO A 249 5.31 9.42 -22.16
CA PRO A 249 5.26 7.97 -22.06
C PRO A 249 5.89 7.29 -23.28
N GLN A 250 6.74 6.29 -23.02
CA GLN A 250 7.45 5.57 -24.08
C GLN A 250 6.70 4.31 -24.51
N HIS A 251 6.00 3.66 -23.59
CA HIS A 251 5.29 2.42 -23.90
C HIS A 251 3.88 2.70 -24.43
N SER A 252 3.46 2.02 -25.50
CA SER A 252 2.14 2.21 -26.12
C SER A 252 0.96 2.00 -25.17
N TYR A 253 1.09 1.05 -24.24
CA TYR A 253 0.07 0.84 -23.20
C TYR A 253 -0.04 2.03 -22.24
N THR A 254 1.07 2.64 -21.84
CA THR A 254 1.07 3.85 -21.00
C THR A 254 0.38 5.01 -21.72
N GLN A 255 0.65 5.17 -23.02
CA GLN A 255 0.00 6.18 -23.87
C GLN A 255 -1.53 5.94 -23.92
N ALA A 256 -1.94 4.70 -24.15
CA ALA A 256 -3.37 4.35 -24.16
C ALA A 256 -4.04 4.57 -22.79
N LEU A 257 -3.34 4.24 -21.72
CA LEU A 257 -3.84 4.42 -20.35
C LEU A 257 -4.03 5.92 -20.00
N LEU A 258 -3.11 6.78 -20.46
CA LEU A 258 -3.21 8.23 -20.30
C LEU A 258 -4.34 8.83 -21.16
N ALA A 259 -4.46 8.38 -22.42
CA ALA A 259 -5.53 8.83 -23.31
C ALA A 259 -6.93 8.46 -22.81
N ALA A 260 -7.06 7.43 -22.00
CA ALA A 260 -8.31 7.03 -21.40
C ALA A 260 -8.72 7.87 -20.14
N VAL A 261 -7.81 8.71 -19.63
CA VAL A 261 -8.12 9.63 -18.53
C VAL A 261 -8.91 10.82 -19.08
N PRO A 262 -10.13 11.08 -18.60
CA PRO A 262 -10.88 12.26 -19.02
C PRO A 262 -10.07 13.53 -18.71
N GLU A 263 -9.92 14.43 -19.69
CA GLU A 263 -9.32 15.74 -19.44
C GLU A 263 -10.17 16.46 -18.39
N ILE A 264 -9.57 16.80 -17.25
CA ILE A 264 -10.20 17.71 -16.29
C ILE A 264 -10.08 19.09 -16.96
N PRO A 265 -11.20 19.75 -17.30
CA PRO A 265 -11.10 21.09 -17.87
C PRO A 265 -10.34 21.98 -16.90
N ALA A 266 -9.29 22.63 -17.39
CA ALA A 266 -8.55 23.62 -16.63
C ALA A 266 -9.52 24.72 -16.20
N SER A 267 -9.70 24.90 -14.90
CA SER A 267 -10.52 25.95 -14.29
C SER A 267 -9.75 27.26 -14.22
#